data_0fdb6cbb4d7b4d05b74b8a4feade76ad
#
_entry.id   0fdb6cbb4d7b4d05b74b8a4feade76ad
#
_cell.length_a   1.000
_cell.length_b   1.000
_cell.length_c   1.000
_cell.angle_alpha   90.00
_cell.angle_beta   90.00
_cell.angle_gamma   90.00
#
_symmetry.space_group_name_H-M   'P 1'
#
loop_
_entity.id
_entity.type
_entity.pdbx_description
1 polymer ?
#
loop_
_entity_poly.entity_id
_entity_poly.type
_entity_poly.pdbx_seq_one_letter_code
_entity_poly.pdbx_strand_id
1 'polypeptide(L)'
;MDALADEPIAVLEVPVAGPPPLPAVSIGFRNPDTVRSALLSVAITFLPSSLVAQFSPVLFLGGLFVNGLLGVLLFLRKSGRSITTIEGARQGWISGLFFFGITFVLSTASLLVSGKGGISDIMREQAKIQGTLTPDVAKILDEPAFLAAVIFIASVVLFVLFTSLASVGVMLGARLFRNGNANRSEEPGSKLG
;
A
#
# COMPACT_ATOMS: atom_id res chain seq x y z
N MET A 1 20.85 -39.41 70.21
CA MET A 1 19.97 -38.26 69.95
C MET A 1 20.43 -37.58 68.66
N ASP A 2 19.99 -38.12 67.54
CA ASP A 2 20.42 -37.68 66.22
C ASP A 2 19.55 -36.55 65.77
N ALA A 3 20.14 -35.38 65.62
CA ALA A 3 19.51 -34.24 65.01
C ALA A 3 19.48 -34.49 63.50
N LEU A 4 18.39 -34.94 62.98
CA LEU A 4 18.10 -34.93 61.53
C LEU A 4 18.03 -33.48 61.11
N ALA A 5 19.06 -33.04 60.39
CA ALA A 5 19.10 -31.76 59.71
C ALA A 5 18.05 -31.75 58.64
N ASP A 6 17.05 -30.92 58.78
CA ASP A 6 16.06 -30.56 57.73
C ASP A 6 16.82 -29.85 56.61
N GLU A 7 17.22 -30.58 55.59
CA GLU A 7 17.71 -29.96 54.35
C GLU A 7 16.52 -29.31 53.64
N PRO A 8 16.57 -28.02 53.32
CA PRO A 8 15.53 -27.37 52.59
C PRO A 8 15.49 -27.95 51.18
N ILE A 9 14.37 -28.59 50.84
CA ILE A 9 14.10 -29.07 49.50
C ILE A 9 14.08 -27.86 48.57
N ALA A 10 15.16 -27.72 47.77
CA ALA A 10 15.22 -26.72 46.72
C ALA A 10 14.11 -27.02 45.70
N VAL A 11 13.04 -26.27 45.79
CA VAL A 11 11.97 -26.29 44.78
C VAL A 11 12.60 -25.79 43.48
N LEU A 12 12.94 -26.72 42.59
CA LEU A 12 13.32 -26.41 41.21
C LEU A 12 12.13 -25.74 40.59
N GLU A 13 12.14 -24.38 40.53
CA GLU A 13 11.23 -23.62 39.67
C GLU A 13 11.45 -24.07 38.23
N VAL A 14 10.59 -24.96 37.77
CA VAL A 14 10.52 -25.33 36.36
C VAL A 14 10.09 -24.06 35.61
N PRO A 15 10.94 -23.51 34.71
CA PRO A 15 10.56 -22.34 33.93
C PRO A 15 9.27 -22.69 33.22
N VAL A 16 8.17 -22.01 33.58
CA VAL A 16 6.90 -22.13 32.88
C VAL A 16 7.17 -21.69 31.44
N ALA A 17 7.25 -22.67 30.52
CA ALA A 17 7.41 -22.39 29.12
C ALA A 17 6.29 -21.44 28.71
N GLY A 18 6.68 -20.22 28.35
CA GLY A 18 5.70 -19.23 27.87
C GLY A 18 4.89 -19.81 26.69
N PRO A 19 3.69 -19.30 26.45
CA PRO A 19 2.88 -19.80 25.34
C PRO A 19 3.71 -19.75 24.06
N PRO A 20 3.63 -20.79 23.21
CA PRO A 20 4.41 -20.86 21.99
C PRO A 20 4.21 -19.59 21.17
N PRO A 21 5.27 -19.01 20.58
CA PRO A 21 5.16 -17.80 19.79
C PRO A 21 4.17 -18.03 18.67
N LEU A 22 3.17 -17.15 18.59
CA LEU A 22 2.14 -17.25 17.55
C LEU A 22 2.82 -17.26 16.18
N PRO A 23 2.40 -18.14 15.25
CA PRO A 23 3.03 -18.26 13.95
C PRO A 23 3.10 -16.90 13.26
N ALA A 24 4.26 -16.56 12.72
CA ALA A 24 4.45 -15.31 11.98
C ALA A 24 3.49 -15.26 10.80
N VAL A 25 2.59 -14.27 10.76
CA VAL A 25 1.69 -14.08 9.63
C VAL A 25 2.52 -13.57 8.47
N SER A 26 2.73 -14.39 7.46
CA SER A 26 3.43 -13.97 6.24
C SER A 26 2.55 -12.99 5.46
N ILE A 27 3.01 -11.74 5.30
CA ILE A 27 2.37 -10.77 4.42
C ILE A 27 2.75 -11.11 2.98
N GLY A 28 1.74 -11.43 2.17
CA GLY A 28 1.93 -11.82 0.77
C GLY A 28 0.62 -12.18 0.09
N PHE A 29 0.68 -12.45 -1.21
CA PHE A 29 -0.51 -12.83 -2.00
C PHE A 29 -1.19 -14.13 -1.54
N ARG A 30 -0.46 -15.01 -0.85
CA ARG A 30 -1.03 -16.25 -0.29
C ARG A 30 -1.86 -16.03 0.96
N ASN A 31 -1.72 -14.88 1.59
CA ASN A 31 -2.50 -14.54 2.78
C ASN A 31 -3.78 -13.80 2.36
N PRO A 32 -4.97 -14.41 2.54
CA PRO A 32 -6.23 -13.82 2.12
C PRO A 32 -6.54 -12.51 2.85
N ASP A 33 -6.07 -12.34 4.07
CA ASP A 33 -6.28 -11.10 4.82
C ASP A 33 -5.45 -9.93 4.27
N THR A 34 -4.23 -10.22 3.80
CA THR A 34 -3.40 -9.25 3.09
C THR A 34 -4.07 -8.77 1.81
N VAL A 35 -4.54 -9.70 0.98
CA VAL A 35 -5.18 -9.39 -0.30
C VAL A 35 -6.51 -8.64 -0.09
N ARG A 36 -7.34 -9.10 0.84
CA ARG A 36 -8.63 -8.45 1.16
C ARG A 36 -8.45 -7.03 1.69
N SER A 37 -7.51 -6.82 2.60
CA SER A 37 -7.24 -5.47 3.13
C SER A 37 -6.69 -4.54 2.05
N ALA A 38 -5.81 -5.03 1.16
CA ALA A 38 -5.30 -4.29 0.03
C ALA A 38 -6.41 -3.91 -0.97
N LEU A 39 -7.25 -4.87 -1.38
CA LEU A 39 -8.38 -4.61 -2.28
C LEU A 39 -9.40 -3.65 -1.66
N LEU A 40 -9.72 -3.82 -0.38
CA LEU A 40 -10.67 -2.95 0.30
C LEU A 40 -10.14 -1.52 0.43
N SER A 41 -8.86 -1.35 0.74
CA SER A 41 -8.25 -0.01 0.78
C SER A 41 -8.29 0.67 -0.59
N VAL A 42 -7.98 -0.07 -1.66
CA VAL A 42 -8.08 0.44 -3.03
C VAL A 42 -9.52 0.80 -3.38
N ALA A 43 -10.50 -0.06 -3.08
CA ALA A 43 -11.91 0.22 -3.37
C ALA A 43 -12.41 1.49 -2.68
N ILE A 44 -11.99 1.73 -1.43
CA ILE A 44 -12.39 2.93 -0.68
C ILE A 44 -11.70 4.19 -1.21
N THR A 45 -10.43 4.09 -1.61
CA THR A 45 -9.63 5.28 -1.98
C THR A 45 -9.69 5.60 -3.46
N PHE A 46 -9.98 4.62 -4.31
CA PHE A 46 -9.94 4.78 -5.76
C PHE A 46 -10.93 5.84 -6.27
N LEU A 47 -12.20 5.75 -5.86
CA LEU A 47 -13.23 6.70 -6.30
C LEU A 47 -12.93 8.14 -5.87
N PRO A 48 -12.66 8.45 -4.58
CA PRO A 48 -12.28 9.79 -4.18
C PRO A 48 -11.03 10.30 -4.90
N SER A 49 -10.01 9.45 -5.03
CA SER A 49 -8.75 9.82 -5.71
C SER A 49 -8.98 10.13 -7.19
N SER A 50 -9.82 9.36 -7.87
CA SER A 50 -10.16 9.58 -9.28
C SER A 50 -10.93 10.88 -9.50
N LEU A 51 -11.83 11.23 -8.58
CA LEU A 51 -12.54 12.52 -8.63
C LEU A 51 -11.59 13.70 -8.42
N VAL A 52 -10.70 13.58 -7.44
CA VAL A 52 -9.71 14.61 -7.11
C VAL A 52 -8.65 14.75 -8.20
N ALA A 53 -8.34 13.69 -8.93
CA ALA A 53 -7.41 13.70 -10.06
C ALA A 53 -7.82 14.69 -11.17
N GLN A 54 -9.11 14.94 -11.32
CA GLN A 54 -9.63 15.90 -12.29
C GLN A 54 -9.27 17.35 -11.96
N PHE A 55 -9.04 17.65 -10.69
CA PHE A 55 -8.67 18.99 -10.23
C PHE A 55 -7.16 19.14 -10.11
N SER A 56 -6.45 18.10 -9.69
CA SER A 56 -5.00 18.16 -9.50
C SER A 56 -4.36 16.78 -9.49
N PRO A 57 -3.38 16.52 -10.38
CA PRO A 57 -2.60 15.29 -10.37
C PRO A 57 -1.83 15.08 -9.03
N VAL A 58 -1.43 16.17 -8.37
CA VAL A 58 -0.73 16.09 -7.08
C VAL A 58 -1.63 15.52 -5.99
N LEU A 59 -2.90 15.92 -5.97
CA LEU A 59 -3.87 15.40 -5.02
C LEU A 59 -4.17 13.92 -5.26
N PHE A 60 -4.13 13.47 -6.52
CA PHE A 60 -4.22 12.04 -6.84
C PHE A 60 -3.08 11.23 -6.22
N LEU A 61 -1.85 11.74 -6.28
CA LEU A 61 -0.70 11.12 -5.62
C LEU A 61 -0.88 11.07 -4.09
N GLY A 62 -1.48 12.11 -3.50
CA GLY A 62 -1.90 12.10 -2.10
C GLY A 62 -2.88 10.97 -1.77
N GLY A 63 -3.82 10.69 -2.68
CA GLY A 63 -4.76 9.57 -2.58
C GLY A 63 -4.07 8.21 -2.53
N LEU A 64 -3.00 8.01 -3.31
CA LEU A 64 -2.19 6.78 -3.25
C LEU A 64 -1.51 6.59 -1.89
N PHE A 65 -1.03 7.68 -1.32
CA PHE A 65 -0.44 7.66 0.02
C PHE A 65 -1.48 7.29 1.08
N VAL A 66 -2.67 7.89 1.01
CA VAL A 66 -3.80 7.58 1.90
C VAL A 66 -4.26 6.14 1.72
N ASN A 67 -4.26 5.61 0.48
CA ASN A 67 -4.53 4.20 0.22
C ASN A 67 -3.58 3.28 1.00
N GLY A 68 -2.28 3.59 1.00
CA GLY A 68 -1.31 2.85 1.79
C GLY A 68 -1.62 2.89 3.30
N LEU A 69 -1.90 4.07 3.86
CA LEU A 69 -2.28 4.23 5.27
C LEU A 69 -3.54 3.42 5.64
N LEU A 70 -4.58 3.49 4.81
CA LEU A 70 -5.81 2.73 5.03
C LEU A 70 -5.59 1.22 4.93
N GLY A 71 -4.74 0.76 4.02
CA GLY A 71 -4.38 -0.64 3.90
C GLY A 71 -3.81 -1.22 5.21
N VAL A 72 -2.92 -0.47 5.87
CA VAL A 72 -2.40 -0.84 7.20
C VAL A 72 -3.49 -0.84 8.24
N LEU A 73 -4.28 0.23 8.32
CA LEU A 73 -5.36 0.33 9.31
C LEU A 73 -6.32 -0.85 9.24
N LEU A 74 -6.76 -1.19 8.03
CA LEU A 74 -7.67 -2.31 7.79
C LEU A 74 -7.02 -3.64 8.17
N PHE A 75 -5.74 -3.82 7.82
CA PHE A 75 -5.00 -5.02 8.18
C PHE A 75 -4.83 -5.16 9.70
N LEU A 76 -4.42 -4.10 10.40
CA LEU A 76 -4.24 -4.08 11.84
C LEU A 76 -5.56 -4.33 12.59
N ARG A 77 -6.66 -3.70 12.15
CA ARG A 77 -7.98 -3.93 12.73
C ARG A 77 -8.44 -5.38 12.59
N LYS A 78 -8.11 -6.01 11.47
CA LYS A 78 -8.53 -7.39 11.21
C LYS A 78 -7.62 -8.42 11.86
N SER A 79 -6.29 -8.23 11.80
CA SER A 79 -5.30 -9.17 12.32
C SER A 79 -5.04 -9.03 13.82
N GLY A 80 -5.34 -7.87 14.40
CA GLY A 80 -5.07 -7.56 15.81
C GLY A 80 -3.57 -7.51 16.15
N ARG A 81 -2.68 -7.56 15.15
CA ARG A 81 -1.22 -7.66 15.33
C ARG A 81 -0.52 -6.41 14.78
N SER A 82 0.55 -6.00 15.46
CA SER A 82 1.48 -5.01 14.91
C SER A 82 2.26 -5.60 13.73
N ILE A 83 2.48 -4.81 12.71
CA ILE A 83 3.30 -5.16 11.54
C ILE A 83 4.63 -4.42 11.60
N THR A 84 5.68 -5.10 11.15
CA THR A 84 6.99 -4.48 10.97
C THR A 84 6.99 -3.54 9.77
N THR A 85 7.97 -2.64 9.69
CA THR A 85 8.12 -1.72 8.55
C THR A 85 8.29 -2.45 7.22
N ILE A 86 9.01 -3.60 7.22
CA ILE A 86 9.23 -4.42 6.02
C ILE A 86 7.94 -5.11 5.58
N GLU A 87 7.19 -5.65 6.52
CA GLU A 87 5.88 -6.24 6.24
C GLU A 87 4.92 -5.17 5.72
N GLY A 88 4.98 -3.97 6.29
CA GLY A 88 4.27 -2.81 5.81
C GLY A 88 4.61 -2.48 4.36
N ALA A 89 5.89 -2.44 3.99
CA ALA A 89 6.31 -2.20 2.62
C ALA A 89 5.75 -3.24 1.65
N ARG A 90 5.74 -4.53 2.02
CA ARG A 90 5.14 -5.60 1.21
C ARG A 90 3.63 -5.41 1.03
N GLN A 91 2.91 -5.04 2.08
CA GLN A 91 1.48 -4.72 2.02
C GLN A 91 1.21 -3.55 1.08
N GLY A 92 2.01 -2.48 1.18
CA GLY A 92 1.90 -1.31 0.32
C GLY A 92 2.18 -1.63 -1.15
N TRP A 93 3.17 -2.48 -1.42
CA TRP A 93 3.45 -2.93 -2.77
C TRP A 93 2.26 -3.69 -3.38
N ILE A 94 1.61 -4.57 -2.61
CA ILE A 94 0.40 -5.30 -3.06
C ILE A 94 -0.76 -4.32 -3.32
N SER A 95 -1.00 -3.35 -2.41
CA SER A 95 -2.02 -2.32 -2.61
C SER A 95 -1.74 -1.45 -3.84
N GLY A 96 -0.48 -1.04 -4.03
CA GLY A 96 -0.06 -0.25 -5.19
C GLY A 96 -0.24 -1.00 -6.51
N LEU A 97 0.05 -2.31 -6.52
CA LEU A 97 -0.17 -3.16 -7.69
C LEU A 97 -1.65 -3.25 -8.06
N PHE A 98 -2.54 -3.45 -7.08
CA PHE A 98 -3.99 -3.47 -7.35
C PHE A 98 -4.49 -2.10 -7.82
N PHE A 99 -4.03 -1.03 -7.19
CA PHE A 99 -4.41 0.33 -7.60
C PHE A 99 -3.96 0.63 -9.04
N PHE A 100 -2.71 0.29 -9.37
CA PHE A 100 -2.20 0.40 -10.74
C PHE A 100 -3.02 -0.43 -11.72
N GLY A 101 -3.28 -1.70 -11.42
CA GLY A 101 -4.03 -2.60 -12.29
C GLY A 101 -5.45 -2.08 -12.59
N ILE A 102 -6.17 -1.61 -11.57
CA ILE A 102 -7.51 -1.03 -11.75
C ILE A 102 -7.43 0.26 -12.58
N THR A 103 -6.49 1.15 -12.28
CA THR A 103 -6.29 2.39 -13.04
C THR A 103 -5.97 2.09 -14.49
N PHE A 104 -5.08 1.14 -14.75
CA PHE A 104 -4.68 0.74 -16.09
C PHE A 104 -5.85 0.19 -16.91
N VAL A 105 -6.61 -0.75 -16.33
CA VAL A 105 -7.79 -1.34 -16.99
C VAL A 105 -8.85 -0.28 -17.29
N LEU A 106 -9.18 0.57 -16.32
CA LEU A 106 -10.19 1.62 -16.51
C LEU A 106 -9.73 2.68 -17.52
N SER A 107 -8.45 3.07 -17.50
CA SER A 107 -7.92 4.01 -18.49
C SER A 107 -7.98 3.43 -19.90
N THR A 108 -7.61 2.15 -20.06
CA THR A 108 -7.70 1.46 -21.35
C THR A 108 -9.13 1.34 -21.81
N ALA A 109 -10.06 0.97 -20.93
CA ALA A 109 -11.49 0.90 -21.26
C ALA A 109 -12.06 2.27 -21.64
N SER A 110 -11.67 3.32 -20.93
CA SER A 110 -12.07 4.70 -21.25
C SER A 110 -11.61 5.14 -22.62
N LEU A 111 -10.38 4.81 -23.02
CA LEU A 111 -9.87 5.09 -24.37
C LEU A 111 -10.68 4.38 -25.46
N LEU A 112 -11.03 3.12 -25.23
CA LEU A 112 -11.82 2.33 -26.18
C LEU A 112 -13.25 2.88 -26.35
N VAL A 113 -13.89 3.29 -25.25
CA VAL A 113 -15.28 3.79 -25.27
C VAL A 113 -15.37 5.23 -25.80
N SER A 114 -14.34 6.04 -25.59
CA SER A 114 -14.36 7.47 -25.97
C SER A 114 -14.42 7.70 -27.48
N GLY A 115 -14.18 6.69 -28.33
CA GLY A 115 -14.23 6.80 -29.79
C GLY A 115 -13.29 7.86 -30.38
N LYS A 116 -12.57 8.58 -29.53
CA LYS A 116 -11.54 9.53 -29.93
C LYS A 116 -10.30 8.74 -30.37
N GLY A 117 -9.77 9.09 -31.49
CA GLY A 117 -8.75 8.36 -32.23
C GLY A 117 -7.44 8.09 -31.50
N GLY A 118 -7.51 7.39 -30.39
CA GLY A 118 -6.35 6.81 -29.72
C GLY A 118 -5.46 7.81 -28.95
N ILE A 119 -4.37 7.26 -28.43
CA ILE A 119 -3.36 7.98 -27.64
C ILE A 119 -2.65 9.05 -28.48
N SER A 120 -2.46 8.80 -29.79
CA SER A 120 -1.86 9.77 -30.71
C SER A 120 -2.61 11.09 -30.77
N ASP A 121 -3.95 11.06 -30.79
CA ASP A 121 -4.74 12.28 -30.84
C ASP A 121 -4.67 13.06 -29.53
N ILE A 122 -4.66 12.38 -28.39
CA ILE A 122 -4.46 13.01 -27.07
C ILE A 122 -3.09 13.67 -27.02
N MET A 123 -2.05 13.00 -27.47
CA MET A 123 -0.68 13.54 -27.50
C MET A 123 -0.56 14.73 -28.46
N ARG A 124 -1.21 14.66 -29.62
CA ARG A 124 -1.26 15.79 -30.57
C ARG A 124 -1.95 17.00 -29.99
N GLU A 125 -3.10 16.80 -29.33
CA GLU A 125 -3.82 17.89 -28.70
C GLU A 125 -2.97 18.54 -27.59
N GLN A 126 -2.30 17.72 -26.78
CA GLN A 126 -1.38 18.22 -25.75
C GLN A 126 -0.20 18.99 -26.36
N ALA A 127 0.40 18.48 -27.46
CA ALA A 127 1.48 19.16 -28.17
C ALA A 127 1.04 20.49 -28.79
N LYS A 128 -0.22 20.59 -29.28
CA LYS A 128 -0.81 21.84 -29.75
C LYS A 128 -0.94 22.86 -28.63
N ILE A 129 -1.49 22.45 -27.48
CA ILE A 129 -1.67 23.31 -26.31
C ILE A 129 -0.31 23.87 -25.84
N GLN A 130 0.73 23.04 -25.89
CA GLN A 130 2.09 23.43 -25.50
C GLN A 130 2.86 24.19 -26.59
N GLY A 131 2.29 24.36 -27.79
CA GLY A 131 2.96 25.01 -28.92
C GLY A 131 4.15 24.23 -29.49
N THR A 132 4.27 22.94 -29.20
CA THR A 132 5.40 22.08 -29.60
C THR A 132 5.08 21.22 -30.84
N LEU A 133 3.86 21.30 -31.39
CA LEU A 133 3.44 20.50 -32.53
C LEU A 133 4.09 21.02 -33.82
N THR A 134 5.22 20.44 -34.20
CA THR A 134 5.86 20.63 -35.51
C THR A 134 5.47 19.51 -36.47
N PRO A 135 5.66 19.68 -37.79
CA PRO A 135 5.40 18.60 -38.77
C PRO A 135 6.18 17.30 -38.47
N ASP A 136 7.39 17.42 -37.95
CA ASP A 136 8.22 16.28 -37.60
C ASP A 136 7.70 15.58 -36.35
N VAL A 137 7.28 16.33 -35.32
CA VAL A 137 6.64 15.77 -34.12
C VAL A 137 5.34 15.04 -34.51
N ALA A 138 4.55 15.59 -35.42
CA ALA A 138 3.32 14.95 -35.88
C ALA A 138 3.60 13.59 -36.55
N LYS A 139 4.66 13.48 -37.37
CA LYS A 139 5.07 12.19 -37.99
C LYS A 139 5.50 11.17 -36.95
N ILE A 140 6.29 11.58 -35.95
CA ILE A 140 6.72 10.68 -34.88
C ILE A 140 5.53 10.17 -34.07
N LEU A 141 4.54 11.02 -33.82
CA LEU A 141 3.31 10.64 -33.11
C LEU A 141 2.42 9.67 -33.89
N ASP A 142 2.61 9.56 -35.21
CA ASP A 142 1.94 8.57 -36.05
C ASP A 142 2.68 7.23 -36.14
N GLU A 143 3.90 7.16 -35.64
CA GLU A 143 4.68 5.93 -35.67
C GLU A 143 4.24 4.97 -34.56
N PRO A 144 3.68 3.78 -34.91
CA PRO A 144 3.18 2.83 -33.90
C PRO A 144 4.26 2.36 -32.91
N ALA A 145 5.50 2.21 -33.39
CA ALA A 145 6.62 1.80 -32.55
C ALA A 145 6.95 2.84 -31.48
N PHE A 146 6.93 4.13 -31.86
CA PHE A 146 7.13 5.24 -30.92
C PHE A 146 6.01 5.28 -29.86
N LEU A 147 4.74 5.19 -30.28
CA LEU A 147 3.61 5.17 -29.37
C LEU A 147 3.68 4.00 -28.39
N ALA A 148 4.00 2.80 -28.89
CA ALA A 148 4.18 1.62 -28.04
C ALA A 148 5.28 1.82 -27.00
N ALA A 149 6.42 2.39 -27.40
CA ALA A 149 7.52 2.69 -26.49
C ALA A 149 7.12 3.71 -25.40
N VAL A 150 6.44 4.79 -25.79
CA VAL A 150 5.96 5.81 -24.84
C VAL A 150 4.97 5.23 -23.86
N ILE A 151 3.99 4.43 -24.32
CA ILE A 151 3.02 3.76 -23.46
C ILE A 151 3.72 2.82 -22.49
N PHE A 152 4.67 2.03 -22.96
CA PHE A 152 5.43 1.11 -22.14
C PHE A 152 6.22 1.85 -21.05
N ILE A 153 6.99 2.87 -21.43
CA ILE A 153 7.78 3.66 -20.47
C ILE A 153 6.87 4.35 -19.46
N ALA A 154 5.79 4.99 -19.91
CA ALA A 154 4.82 5.62 -19.03
C ALA A 154 4.19 4.62 -18.04
N SER A 155 3.85 3.41 -18.51
CA SER A 155 3.29 2.36 -17.67
C SER A 155 4.27 1.90 -16.60
N VAL A 156 5.55 1.72 -16.95
CA VAL A 156 6.61 1.36 -15.99
C VAL A 156 6.81 2.46 -14.95
N VAL A 157 6.88 3.71 -15.38
CA VAL A 157 7.03 4.87 -14.47
C VAL A 157 5.85 4.95 -13.51
N LEU A 158 4.63 4.86 -14.02
CA LEU A 158 3.41 4.87 -13.18
C LEU A 158 3.36 3.69 -12.22
N PHE A 159 3.72 2.49 -12.68
CA PHE A 159 3.81 1.31 -11.82
C PHE A 159 4.77 1.53 -10.64
N VAL A 160 5.98 1.99 -10.91
CA VAL A 160 6.98 2.27 -9.88
C VAL A 160 6.48 3.37 -8.93
N LEU A 161 5.89 4.43 -9.47
CA LEU A 161 5.36 5.53 -8.68
C LEU A 161 4.23 5.06 -7.74
N PHE A 162 3.26 4.31 -8.25
CA PHE A 162 2.11 3.83 -7.48
C PHE A 162 2.54 2.87 -6.38
N THR A 163 3.39 1.90 -6.70
CA THR A 163 3.88 0.94 -5.71
C THR A 163 4.77 1.59 -4.65
N SER A 164 5.60 2.55 -5.03
CA SER A 164 6.47 3.28 -4.10
C SER A 164 5.68 4.17 -3.15
N LEU A 165 4.74 4.99 -3.66
CA LEU A 165 3.92 5.87 -2.81
C LEU A 165 3.05 5.07 -1.84
N ALA A 166 2.40 4.00 -2.32
CA ALA A 166 1.60 3.13 -1.46
C ALA A 166 2.49 2.49 -0.38
N SER A 167 3.69 2.01 -0.72
CA SER A 167 4.62 1.41 0.23
C SER A 167 5.07 2.41 1.30
N VAL A 168 5.39 3.65 0.92
CA VAL A 168 5.75 4.72 1.87
C VAL A 168 4.58 5.03 2.80
N GLY A 169 3.35 5.13 2.28
CA GLY A 169 2.14 5.32 3.08
C GLY A 169 1.97 4.23 4.14
N VAL A 170 2.13 2.96 3.74
CA VAL A 170 2.04 1.81 4.65
C VAL A 170 3.15 1.81 5.69
N MET A 171 4.40 2.10 5.30
CA MET A 171 5.54 2.16 6.22
C MET A 171 5.34 3.23 7.30
N LEU A 172 4.86 4.40 6.92
CA LEU A 172 4.53 5.47 7.86
C LEU A 172 3.35 5.09 8.76
N GLY A 173 2.30 4.50 8.21
CA GLY A 173 1.17 3.97 8.98
C GLY A 173 1.62 2.95 10.01
N ALA A 174 2.46 1.98 9.64
CA ALA A 174 2.99 0.97 10.55
C ALA A 174 3.76 1.59 11.74
N ARG A 175 4.52 2.66 11.50
CA ARG A 175 5.24 3.38 12.56
C ARG A 175 4.30 4.14 13.49
N LEU A 176 3.34 4.88 12.92
CA LEU A 176 2.39 5.70 13.69
C LEU A 176 1.53 4.83 14.62
N PHE A 177 0.99 3.72 14.11
CA PHE A 177 0.11 2.86 14.89
C PHE A 177 0.85 1.99 15.91
N ARG A 178 2.13 1.67 15.68
CA ARG A 178 2.96 0.97 16.66
C ARG A 178 3.19 1.81 17.92
N ASN A 179 3.49 3.09 17.77
CA ASN A 179 3.72 3.99 18.91
C ASN A 179 2.43 4.26 19.70
N GLY A 180 1.28 4.32 19.04
CA GLY A 180 -0.01 4.50 19.71
C GLY A 180 -0.41 3.35 20.65
N ASN A 181 0.00 2.13 20.34
CA ASN A 181 -0.26 0.97 21.21
C ASN A 181 0.70 0.89 22.40
N ALA A 182 1.95 1.33 22.24
CA ALA A 182 2.91 1.36 23.35
C ALA A 182 2.44 2.32 24.48
N ASN A 183 1.95 3.50 24.14
CA ASN A 183 1.46 4.47 25.12
C ASN A 183 0.19 4.02 25.85
N ARG A 184 -0.64 3.16 25.25
CA ARG A 184 -1.83 2.60 25.91
C ARG A 184 -1.49 1.53 26.94
N SER A 185 -0.37 0.84 26.77
CA SER A 185 0.09 -0.20 27.69
C SER A 185 0.74 0.39 28.96
N GLU A 186 1.16 1.65 28.92
CA GLU A 186 1.83 2.35 30.02
C GLU A 186 0.88 3.18 30.90
N GLU A 187 -0.42 3.23 30.60
CA GLU A 187 -1.40 3.87 31.47
C GLU A 187 -1.66 2.93 32.66
N PRO A 188 -0.95 3.10 33.80
CA PRO A 188 -1.13 2.25 34.97
C PRO A 188 -2.52 2.51 35.48
N GLY A 189 -3.27 1.41 35.60
CA GLY A 189 -4.66 1.37 35.97
C GLY A 189 -5.07 2.52 36.88
N SER A 190 -5.95 3.37 36.38
CA SER A 190 -6.71 4.33 37.17
C SER A 190 -7.23 3.57 38.38
N LYS A 191 -6.63 3.88 39.54
CA LYS A 191 -7.05 3.42 40.84
C LYS A 191 -8.52 3.73 40.97
N LEU A 192 -9.38 2.74 40.80
CA LEU A 192 -10.71 2.74 41.36
C LEU A 192 -10.53 2.66 42.85
N GLY A 193 -10.55 3.83 43.54
CA GLY A 193 -10.79 3.97 44.95
C GLY A 193 -12.29 3.99 45.21
#